data_fb09f5f6e1635dd8c67f923b8e8fb979
#
_entry.id   fb09f5f6e1635dd8c67f923b8e8fb979
#
_cell.length_a   1.000
_cell.length_b   1.000
_cell.length_c   1.000
_cell.angle_alpha   90.00
_cell.angle_beta   90.00
_cell.angle_gamma   90.00
#
_symmetry.space_group_name_H-M   'P 1'
#
loop_
_entity.id
_entity.type
_entity.pdbx_description
1 polymer ?
#
loop_
_entity_poly.entity_id
_entity_poly.type
_entity_poly.pdbx_seq_one_letter_code
_entity_poly.pdbx_strand_id
1 'polypeptide(L)'
;MPIVNCSNGVVYSYDPALTSWVKLADRWYAEGSDVWQGRQRGNSTTASRGVMTSIESSIAGTPDEGSAEKQRPKWWSAAMTLGHLETRLLSSKLLDSPQEYRQALLLYAKKIADEGFKGKGEELVKELFGPVYWYVWILLRGFIDFYLG
;
A
#
# COMPACT_ATOMS: atom_id res chain seq x y z
N MET A 1 -16.95 3.91 12.47
CA MET A 1 -16.55 2.67 11.79
C MET A 1 -15.91 1.73 12.80
N PRO A 2 -16.45 0.55 13.07
CA PRO A 2 -15.88 -0.35 14.06
C PRO A 2 -14.56 -0.94 13.56
N ILE A 3 -13.54 -0.95 14.42
CA ILE A 3 -12.22 -1.51 14.13
C ILE A 3 -11.95 -2.65 15.12
N VAL A 4 -11.56 -3.80 14.62
CA VAL A 4 -11.22 -4.99 15.40
C VAL A 4 -9.75 -5.33 15.18
N ASN A 5 -8.99 -5.39 16.28
CA ASN A 5 -7.60 -5.84 16.28
C ASN A 5 -7.56 -7.30 16.77
N CYS A 6 -7.08 -8.18 15.91
CA CYS A 6 -6.94 -9.59 16.23
C CYS A 6 -5.58 -9.88 16.88
N SER A 7 -5.52 -10.89 17.73
CA SER A 7 -4.28 -11.31 18.42
C SER A 7 -3.14 -11.73 17.49
N ASN A 8 -3.47 -12.12 16.25
CA ASN A 8 -2.49 -12.47 15.22
C ASN A 8 -1.88 -11.25 14.49
N GLY A 9 -2.22 -10.03 14.90
CA GLY A 9 -1.72 -8.80 14.29
C GLY A 9 -2.43 -8.39 12.99
N VAL A 10 -3.64 -8.89 12.76
CA VAL A 10 -4.49 -8.45 11.64
C VAL A 10 -5.57 -7.51 12.17
N VAL A 11 -5.79 -6.40 11.47
CA VAL A 11 -6.81 -5.41 11.82
C VAL A 11 -7.87 -5.38 10.73
N TYR A 12 -9.13 -5.46 11.15
CA TYR A 12 -10.30 -5.38 10.27
C TYR A 12 -11.16 -4.18 10.63
N SER A 13 -11.87 -3.67 9.64
CA SER A 13 -12.97 -2.72 9.81
C SER A 13 -14.21 -3.21 9.08
N TYR A 14 -15.39 -2.94 9.63
CA TYR A 14 -16.64 -3.23 8.95
C TYR A 14 -16.98 -2.11 7.98
N ASP A 15 -17.12 -2.46 6.70
CA ASP A 15 -17.57 -1.55 5.66
C ASP A 15 -19.08 -1.77 5.42
N PRO A 16 -19.95 -0.81 5.80
CA PRO A 16 -21.40 -0.95 5.62
C PRO A 16 -21.82 -0.92 4.14
N ALA A 17 -21.04 -0.31 3.26
CA ALA A 17 -21.33 -0.27 1.82
C ALA A 17 -21.14 -1.65 1.17
N LEU A 18 -20.11 -2.37 1.61
CA LEU A 18 -19.81 -3.74 1.16
C LEU A 18 -20.49 -4.80 2.03
N THR A 19 -21.12 -4.41 3.14
CA THR A 19 -21.69 -5.32 4.15
C THR A 19 -20.71 -6.41 4.60
N SER A 20 -19.43 -6.08 4.67
CA SER A 20 -18.36 -7.05 4.94
C SER A 20 -17.23 -6.47 5.79
N TRP A 21 -16.46 -7.37 6.40
CA TRP A 21 -15.23 -7.00 7.09
C TRP A 21 -14.08 -6.87 6.09
N VAL A 22 -13.48 -5.71 6.08
CA VAL A 22 -12.33 -5.39 5.20
C VAL A 22 -11.05 -5.36 6.04
N LYS A 23 -10.00 -6.00 5.54
CA LYS A 23 -8.70 -5.99 6.19
C LYS A 23 -8.04 -4.62 6.01
N LEU A 24 -7.72 -3.95 7.12
CA LEU A 24 -7.06 -2.66 7.13
C LEU A 24 -5.53 -2.77 7.20
N ALA A 25 -5.03 -3.69 8.00
CA ALA A 25 -3.61 -3.89 8.21
C ALA A 25 -3.30 -5.35 8.51
N ASP A 26 -2.09 -5.76 8.17
CA ASP A 26 -1.58 -7.10 8.40
C ASP A 26 -0.12 -7.01 8.82
N ARG A 27 0.16 -7.42 10.05
CA ARG A 27 1.50 -7.43 10.63
C ARG A 27 2.51 -8.19 9.76
N TRP A 28 2.08 -9.29 9.14
CA TRP A 28 2.93 -10.09 8.28
C TRP A 28 3.49 -9.29 7.09
N TYR A 29 2.62 -8.56 6.39
CA TYR A 29 3.05 -7.69 5.29
C TYR A 29 3.88 -6.51 5.79
N ALA A 30 3.48 -5.91 6.91
CA ALA A 30 4.18 -4.79 7.49
C ALA A 30 5.62 -5.17 7.86
N GLU A 31 5.82 -6.22 8.63
CA GLU A 31 7.14 -6.67 9.07
C GLU A 31 8.04 -7.15 7.92
N GLY A 32 7.46 -7.67 6.84
CA GLY A 32 8.17 -8.07 5.63
C GLY A 32 8.52 -6.92 4.69
N SER A 33 7.93 -5.74 4.89
CA SER A 33 8.08 -4.57 4.04
C SER A 33 9.35 -3.77 4.35
N ASP A 34 10.01 -3.26 3.31
CA ASP A 34 11.17 -2.37 3.43
C ASP A 34 10.79 -0.96 3.91
N VAL A 35 9.51 -0.59 3.73
CA VAL A 35 9.02 0.77 4.03
C VAL A 35 8.24 0.87 5.32
N TRP A 36 8.17 -0.19 6.10
CA TRP A 36 7.42 -0.19 7.35
C TRP A 36 8.06 0.71 8.42
N GLN A 37 7.36 1.77 8.76
CA GLN A 37 7.84 2.77 9.73
C GLN A 37 7.63 2.36 11.20
N GLY A 38 6.94 1.27 11.47
CA GLY A 38 6.75 0.73 12.82
C GLY A 38 8.06 0.36 13.54
N ARG A 39 9.13 0.11 12.77
CA ARG A 39 10.49 -0.13 13.30
C ARG A 39 11.20 1.14 13.77
N GLN A 40 10.77 2.31 13.30
CA GLN A 40 11.36 3.60 13.67
C GLN A 40 10.72 4.15 14.96
N ARG A 41 10.92 3.47 16.07
CA ARG A 41 10.51 3.95 17.40
C ARG A 41 11.39 5.08 17.96
N GLY A 42 12.31 5.64 17.19
CA GLY A 42 13.19 6.72 17.59
C GLY A 42 12.67 8.08 17.10
N ASN A 43 12.21 8.94 18.02
CA ASN A 43 12.14 10.39 17.88
C ASN A 43 11.16 11.03 16.90
N SER A 44 9.97 10.54 16.65
CA SER A 44 8.95 11.41 16.10
C SER A 44 8.00 11.90 17.21
N THR A 45 8.09 13.20 17.48
CA THR A 45 7.12 13.97 18.27
C THR A 45 5.70 13.57 17.90
N THR A 46 4.87 13.37 18.91
CA THR A 46 3.47 12.92 18.88
C THR A 46 2.50 13.80 18.10
N ALA A 47 2.98 14.81 17.38
CA ALA A 47 2.18 15.71 16.59
C ALA A 47 1.85 15.06 15.23
N SER A 48 0.59 14.69 15.06
CA SER A 48 -0.02 14.31 13.78
C SER A 48 0.36 12.91 13.23
N ARG A 49 0.19 11.86 14.03
CA ARG A 49 0.20 10.50 13.48
C ARG A 49 -1.13 10.25 12.76
N GLY A 50 -1.07 9.92 11.47
CA GLY A 50 -2.25 9.53 10.71
C GLY A 50 -2.91 8.26 11.28
N VAL A 51 -4.15 8.00 10.89
CA VAL A 51 -4.96 6.87 11.40
C VAL A 51 -4.28 5.53 11.09
N MET A 52 -3.77 5.34 9.88
CA MET A 52 -3.08 4.12 9.49
C MET A 52 -1.80 3.90 10.28
N THR A 53 -1.03 4.96 10.51
CA THR A 53 0.19 4.91 11.32
C THR A 53 -0.11 4.51 12.77
N SER A 54 -1.24 4.95 13.32
CA SER A 54 -1.70 4.56 14.65
C SER A 54 -2.09 3.08 14.70
N ILE A 55 -2.84 2.59 13.69
CA ILE A 55 -3.24 1.19 13.56
C ILE A 55 -1.99 0.29 13.44
N GLU A 56 -1.08 0.63 12.55
CA GLU A 56 0.16 -0.13 12.33
C GLU A 56 1.04 -0.16 13.61
N SER A 57 1.07 0.93 14.35
CA SER A 57 1.79 0.98 15.64
C SER A 57 1.18 0.06 16.68
N SER A 58 -0.14 -0.14 16.67
CA SER A 58 -0.84 -1.02 17.62
C SER A 58 -0.58 -2.50 17.39
N ILE A 59 -0.27 -2.90 16.15
CA ILE A 59 0.07 -4.27 15.78
C ILE A 59 1.57 -4.56 15.76
N ALA A 60 2.40 -3.52 15.91
CA ALA A 60 3.84 -3.68 16.02
C ALA A 60 4.18 -4.51 17.26
N GLY A 61 4.77 -5.70 17.06
CA GLY A 61 5.27 -6.52 18.15
C GLY A 61 6.48 -5.87 18.83
N THR A 62 6.80 -6.35 20.02
CA THR A 62 8.13 -6.10 20.61
C THR A 62 9.20 -6.62 19.65
N PRO A 63 10.29 -5.89 19.43
CA PRO A 63 11.40 -6.41 18.63
C PRO A 63 11.83 -7.73 19.24
N ASP A 64 11.70 -8.79 18.49
CA ASP A 64 12.23 -10.09 18.89
C ASP A 64 13.75 -10.00 18.68
N GLU A 65 14.49 -9.83 19.75
CA GLU A 65 15.97 -9.72 19.73
C GLU A 65 16.66 -10.97 19.20
N GLY A 66 15.89 -12.03 18.90
CA GLY A 66 16.40 -13.32 18.46
C GLY A 66 16.13 -13.70 17.02
N SER A 67 15.35 -12.95 16.27
CA SER A 67 15.19 -13.24 14.84
C SER A 67 16.41 -12.73 14.09
N ALA A 68 17.46 -13.57 14.02
CA ALA A 68 18.49 -13.43 13.01
C ALA A 68 17.80 -13.02 11.71
N GLU A 69 18.21 -11.91 11.17
CA GLU A 69 17.78 -11.39 9.88
C GLU A 69 18.07 -12.48 8.84
N LYS A 70 17.15 -13.46 8.77
CA LYS A 70 17.23 -14.51 7.76
C LYS A 70 17.31 -13.75 6.46
N GLN A 71 18.40 -13.93 5.73
CA GLN A 71 18.59 -13.32 4.42
C GLN A 71 17.42 -13.71 3.54
N ARG A 72 16.40 -12.85 3.58
CA ARG A 72 15.18 -13.03 2.80
C ARG A 72 15.52 -12.72 1.36
N PRO A 73 15.11 -13.55 0.40
CA PRO A 73 15.34 -13.26 -0.99
C PRO A 73 14.81 -11.87 -1.35
N LYS A 74 15.53 -11.14 -2.20
CA LYS A 74 15.15 -9.76 -2.59
C LYS A 74 13.73 -9.68 -3.17
N TRP A 75 13.33 -10.69 -3.96
CA TRP A 75 11.97 -10.77 -4.53
C TRP A 75 10.88 -10.88 -3.44
N TRP A 76 11.19 -11.55 -2.34
CA TRP A 76 10.25 -11.73 -1.22
C TRP A 76 9.97 -10.38 -0.53
N SER A 77 11.02 -9.61 -0.24
CA SER A 77 10.90 -8.27 0.33
C SER A 77 10.13 -7.32 -0.58
N ALA A 78 10.39 -7.36 -1.89
CA ALA A 78 9.65 -6.57 -2.88
C ALA A 78 8.15 -6.91 -2.90
N ALA A 79 7.81 -8.20 -2.90
CA ALA A 79 6.41 -8.66 -2.88
C ALA A 79 5.68 -8.23 -1.59
N MET A 80 6.33 -8.37 -0.43
CA MET A 80 5.77 -7.93 0.85
C MET A 80 5.58 -6.42 0.91
N THR A 81 6.52 -5.65 0.39
CA THR A 81 6.43 -4.20 0.32
C THR A 81 5.28 -3.75 -0.56
N LEU A 82 5.09 -4.37 -1.73
CA LEU A 82 3.95 -4.07 -2.58
C LEU A 82 2.62 -4.40 -1.90
N GLY A 83 2.49 -5.60 -1.31
CA GLY A 83 1.28 -5.99 -0.59
C GLY A 83 0.96 -5.07 0.59
N HIS A 84 1.98 -4.64 1.34
CA HIS A 84 1.83 -3.65 2.40
C HIS A 84 1.31 -2.31 1.88
N LEU A 85 1.91 -1.78 0.81
CA LEU A 85 1.52 -0.50 0.21
C LEU A 85 0.14 -0.56 -0.43
N GLU A 86 -0.22 -1.65 -1.12
CA GLU A 86 -1.56 -1.87 -1.67
C GLU A 86 -2.62 -1.88 -0.56
N THR A 87 -2.37 -2.62 0.52
CA THR A 87 -3.25 -2.64 1.69
C THR A 87 -3.38 -1.24 2.31
N ARG A 88 -2.29 -0.51 2.43
CA ARG A 88 -2.29 0.85 2.97
C ARG A 88 -3.05 1.84 2.08
N LEU A 89 -2.95 1.71 0.76
CA LEU A 89 -3.73 2.51 -0.20
C LEU A 89 -5.23 2.31 0.00
N LEU A 90 -5.68 1.05 -0.02
CA LEU A 90 -7.10 0.71 0.16
C LEU A 90 -7.63 1.16 1.52
N SER A 91 -6.87 0.92 2.58
CA SER A 91 -7.24 1.27 3.94
C SER A 91 -7.30 2.78 4.15
N SER A 92 -6.37 3.54 3.58
CA SER A 92 -6.38 5.00 3.64
C SER A 92 -7.57 5.62 2.92
N LYS A 93 -8.01 5.03 1.79
CA LYS A 93 -9.28 5.41 1.13
C LYS A 93 -10.48 5.13 2.03
N LEU A 94 -10.56 3.93 2.60
CA LEU A 94 -11.68 3.51 3.44
C LEU A 94 -11.80 4.36 4.71
N LEU A 95 -10.69 4.78 5.30
CA LEU A 95 -10.63 5.60 6.52
C LEU A 95 -10.64 7.11 6.24
N ASP A 96 -10.83 7.51 4.99
CA ASP A 96 -10.83 8.93 4.56
C ASP A 96 -9.58 9.69 5.02
N SER A 97 -8.41 9.10 4.79
CA SER A 97 -7.11 9.68 5.15
C SER A 97 -6.29 10.05 3.89
N PRO A 98 -6.60 11.20 3.25
CA PRO A 98 -6.02 11.57 1.96
C PRO A 98 -4.51 11.79 2.00
N GLN A 99 -3.97 12.25 3.12
CA GLN A 99 -2.52 12.45 3.24
C GLN A 99 -1.76 11.13 3.29
N GLU A 100 -2.25 10.15 4.06
CA GLU A 100 -1.64 8.82 4.14
C GLU A 100 -1.80 8.07 2.81
N TYR A 101 -2.96 8.23 2.14
CA TYR A 101 -3.17 7.71 0.78
C TYR A 101 -2.13 8.26 -0.19
N ARG A 102 -1.93 9.58 -0.21
CA ARG A 102 -0.94 10.23 -1.08
C ARG A 102 0.49 9.73 -0.81
N GLN A 103 0.86 9.60 0.45
CA GLN A 103 2.18 9.07 0.83
C GLN A 103 2.37 7.63 0.37
N ALA A 104 1.38 6.77 0.62
CA ALA A 104 1.41 5.38 0.19
C ALA A 104 1.48 5.27 -1.35
N LEU A 105 0.74 6.11 -2.07
CA LEU A 105 0.74 6.16 -3.54
C LEU A 105 2.11 6.51 -4.11
N LEU A 106 2.78 7.51 -3.55
CA LEU A 106 4.11 7.91 -3.98
C LEU A 106 5.14 6.79 -3.73
N LEU A 107 5.08 6.14 -2.56
CA LEU A 107 5.95 5.01 -2.25
C LEU A 107 5.68 3.81 -3.15
N TYR A 108 4.41 3.53 -3.44
CA TYR A 108 3.98 2.45 -4.32
C TYR A 108 4.47 2.67 -5.75
N ALA A 109 4.24 3.86 -6.30
CA ALA A 109 4.72 4.23 -7.64
C ALA A 109 6.25 4.13 -7.74
N LYS A 110 6.97 4.63 -6.73
CA LYS A 110 8.43 4.51 -6.66
C LYS A 110 8.88 3.05 -6.62
N LYS A 111 8.26 2.21 -5.78
CA LYS A 111 8.63 0.79 -5.68
C LYS A 111 8.39 0.04 -6.99
N ILE A 112 7.25 0.29 -7.66
CA ILE A 112 6.95 -0.27 -8.98
C ILE A 112 8.03 0.12 -10.01
N ALA A 113 8.46 1.38 -10.02
CA ALA A 113 9.48 1.87 -10.93
C ALA A 113 10.86 1.26 -10.64
N ASP A 114 11.26 1.22 -9.36
CA ASP A 114 12.56 0.68 -8.94
C ASP A 114 12.70 -0.83 -9.25
N GLU A 115 11.61 -1.59 -9.13
CA GLU A 115 11.58 -3.04 -9.41
C GLU A 115 11.23 -3.37 -10.87
N GLY A 116 10.84 -2.39 -11.67
CA GLY A 116 10.51 -2.57 -13.09
C GLY A 116 9.22 -3.35 -13.35
N PHE A 117 8.24 -3.30 -12.45
CA PHE A 117 6.94 -3.98 -12.58
C PHE A 117 6.00 -3.25 -13.56
N LYS A 118 6.23 -3.40 -14.85
CA LYS A 118 5.48 -2.70 -15.91
C LYS A 118 3.97 -2.90 -15.82
N GLY A 119 3.51 -4.14 -15.63
CA GLY A 119 2.07 -4.44 -15.53
C GLY A 119 1.40 -3.71 -14.37
N LYS A 120 2.03 -3.67 -13.20
CA LYS A 120 1.53 -2.90 -12.05
C LYS A 120 1.55 -1.39 -12.31
N GLY A 121 2.54 -0.88 -13.02
CA GLY A 121 2.61 0.51 -13.44
C GLY A 121 1.46 0.89 -14.38
N GLU A 122 1.16 0.05 -15.35
CA GLU A 122 0.02 0.25 -16.27
C GLU A 122 -1.33 0.22 -15.54
N GLU A 123 -1.52 -0.72 -14.59
CA GLU A 123 -2.72 -0.77 -13.76
C GLU A 123 -2.88 0.50 -12.93
N LEU A 124 -1.81 0.97 -12.31
CA LEU A 124 -1.82 2.19 -11.52
C LEU A 124 -2.18 3.42 -12.37
N VAL A 125 -1.61 3.55 -13.56
CA VAL A 125 -1.93 4.65 -14.49
C VAL A 125 -3.39 4.59 -14.90
N LYS A 126 -3.92 3.42 -15.24
CA LYS A 126 -5.34 3.23 -15.59
C LYS A 126 -6.26 3.62 -14.42
N GLU A 127 -5.91 3.26 -13.20
CA GLU A 127 -6.70 3.62 -12.01
C GLU A 127 -6.71 5.13 -11.78
N LEU A 128 -5.56 5.80 -11.90
CA LEU A 128 -5.43 7.23 -11.63
C LEU A 128 -6.09 8.11 -12.69
N PHE A 129 -5.96 7.76 -13.96
CA PHE A 129 -6.51 8.55 -15.06
C PHE A 129 -7.93 8.11 -15.44
N GLY A 130 -8.38 6.95 -14.98
CA GLY A 130 -9.70 6.42 -15.23
C GLY A 130 -10.04 6.26 -16.71
N PRO A 131 -11.34 6.32 -17.08
CA PRO A 131 -11.76 6.09 -18.46
C PRO A 131 -11.22 7.10 -19.48
N VAL A 132 -10.84 8.30 -19.04
CA VAL A 132 -10.24 9.33 -19.93
C VAL A 132 -8.94 8.86 -20.56
N TYR A 133 -8.12 8.10 -19.82
CA TYR A 133 -6.89 7.52 -20.33
C TYR A 133 -7.16 6.58 -21.54
N TRP A 134 -8.22 5.78 -21.48
CA TRP A 134 -8.60 4.87 -22.56
C TRP A 134 -8.99 5.62 -23.83
N TYR A 135 -9.75 6.72 -23.72
CA TYR A 135 -10.13 7.54 -24.88
C TYR A 135 -8.92 8.20 -25.51
N VAL A 136 -8.01 8.76 -24.74
CA VAL A 136 -6.77 9.37 -25.24
C VAL A 136 -5.87 8.31 -25.89
N TRP A 137 -5.75 7.12 -25.29
CA TRP A 137 -4.92 6.05 -25.85
C TRP A 137 -5.49 5.47 -27.15
N ILE A 138 -6.82 5.28 -27.23
CA ILE A 138 -7.51 4.83 -28.45
C ILE A 138 -7.35 5.86 -29.56
N LEU A 139 -7.50 7.14 -29.25
CA LEU A 139 -7.32 8.23 -30.22
C LEU A 139 -5.87 8.32 -30.72
N LEU A 140 -4.89 8.23 -29.82
CA LEU A 140 -3.48 8.22 -30.18
C LEU A 140 -3.11 6.98 -31.02
N ARG A 141 -3.59 5.83 -30.67
CA ARG A 141 -3.35 4.58 -31.43
C ARG A 141 -3.99 4.67 -32.81
N GLY A 142 -5.24 5.09 -32.90
CA GLY A 142 -5.91 5.30 -34.18
C GLY A 142 -5.20 6.35 -35.07
N PHE A 143 -4.64 7.38 -34.48
CA PHE A 143 -3.85 8.38 -35.18
C PHE A 143 -2.51 7.81 -35.68
N ILE A 144 -1.83 6.99 -34.85
CA ILE A 144 -0.57 6.34 -35.23
C ILE A 144 -0.80 5.32 -36.34
N ASP A 145 -1.84 4.48 -36.25
CA ASP A 145 -2.19 3.49 -37.28
C ASP A 145 -2.63 4.15 -38.61
N PHE A 146 -3.20 5.35 -38.54
CA PHE A 146 -3.61 6.10 -39.73
C PHE A 146 -2.45 6.85 -40.42
N TYR A 147 -1.45 7.32 -39.67
CA TYR A 147 -0.34 8.11 -40.24
C TYR A 147 0.94 7.30 -40.48
N LEU A 148 1.12 6.15 -39.86
CA LEU A 148 2.31 5.29 -39.98
C LEU A 148 2.05 3.94 -40.63
N GLY A 149 0.80 3.63 -40.98
CA GLY A 149 0.40 2.49 -41.80
C GLY A 149 0.33 2.91 -43.23
#